data_be84c1a30934cbd26cdd55d95f969a08
#
_entry.id   be84c1a30934cbd26cdd55d95f969a08
#
_cell.length_a   1.000
_cell.length_b   1.000
_cell.length_c   1.000
_cell.angle_alpha   90.00
_cell.angle_beta   90.00
_cell.angle_gamma   90.00
#
_symmetry.space_group_name_H-M   'P 1'
#
loop_
_entity.id
_entity.type
_entity.pdbx_description
1 polymer ?
#
loop_
_entity_poly.entity_id
_entity_poly.type
_entity_poly.pdbx_seq_one_letter_code
_entity_poly.pdbx_strand_id
1 'polypeptide(L)'
;RIRYAYESVPDYIRAGVTEYNKGSLSFDNGSRILSATTTENTGRGMSLSLVYLDEFAFVPPRIAAEFWTSLSPTLSTGGKCIVTSTPNSDDDTFANIWHEAIREVDDHGNESEVGSNGFKAFRVNWQEHPDRDELWAKSERSRIGEERFRREHECEFIIYDETLIDSLKLVNMKGLDPIRRSGQIRWTLL
;
A
#
# COMPACT_ATOMS: atom_id res chain seq x y z
N ARG A 1 18.13 -6.15 -9.72
CA ARG A 1 18.45 -5.05 -8.81
C ARG A 1 19.33 -5.49 -7.64
N ILE A 2 18.99 -6.54 -6.86
CA ILE A 2 19.75 -7.01 -5.68
C ILE A 2 21.20 -7.36 -6.04
N ARG A 3 21.42 -8.10 -7.14
CA ARG A 3 22.77 -8.42 -7.60
C ARG A 3 23.61 -7.19 -7.93
N TYR A 4 23.03 -6.25 -8.66
CA TYR A 4 23.68 -5.00 -8.99
C TYR A 4 24.08 -4.24 -7.72
N ALA A 5 23.17 -4.14 -6.75
CA ALA A 5 23.48 -3.50 -5.47
C ALA A 5 24.64 -4.22 -4.75
N TYR A 6 24.62 -5.55 -4.71
CA TYR A 6 25.69 -6.36 -4.11
C TYR A 6 27.05 -6.13 -4.82
N GLU A 7 27.05 -6.15 -6.14
CA GLU A 7 28.26 -5.93 -6.96
C GLU A 7 28.82 -4.50 -6.82
N SER A 8 27.96 -3.53 -6.48
CA SER A 8 28.35 -2.14 -6.22
C SER A 8 28.91 -1.90 -4.82
N VAL A 9 28.79 -2.88 -3.90
CA VAL A 9 29.40 -2.78 -2.56
C VAL A 9 30.91 -2.94 -2.68
N PRO A 10 31.72 -2.01 -2.09
CA PRO A 10 33.16 -2.12 -2.09
C PRO A 10 33.67 -3.45 -1.50
N ASP A 11 34.71 -4.03 -2.10
CA ASP A 11 35.23 -5.36 -1.75
C ASP A 11 35.56 -5.51 -0.25
N TYR A 12 36.05 -4.47 0.39
CA TYR A 12 36.48 -4.50 1.79
C TYR A 12 35.33 -4.59 2.81
N ILE A 13 34.08 -4.35 2.40
CA ILE A 13 32.89 -4.50 3.24
C ILE A 13 31.89 -5.51 2.67
N ARG A 14 32.17 -6.05 1.47
CA ARG A 14 31.31 -6.98 0.79
C ARG A 14 31.46 -8.39 1.35
N ALA A 15 30.36 -8.95 1.91
CA ALA A 15 30.36 -10.32 2.40
C ALA A 15 30.59 -11.32 1.25
N GLY A 16 31.31 -12.41 1.55
CA GLY A 16 31.48 -13.51 0.59
C GLY A 16 30.16 -14.16 0.24
N VAL A 17 29.98 -14.58 -1.02
CA VAL A 17 28.76 -15.24 -1.50
C VAL A 17 29.00 -16.73 -1.63
N THR A 18 28.14 -17.53 -1.03
CA THR A 18 28.11 -18.99 -1.14
C THR A 18 27.10 -19.49 -2.16
N GLU A 19 26.03 -18.71 -2.42
CA GLU A 19 25.02 -18.99 -3.43
C GLU A 19 24.64 -17.71 -4.18
N TYR A 20 24.72 -17.74 -5.51
CA TYR A 20 24.46 -16.59 -6.37
C TYR A 20 23.48 -16.97 -7.49
N ASN A 21 22.18 -17.01 -7.16
CA ASN A 21 21.11 -17.41 -8.07
C ASN A 21 20.27 -16.21 -8.53
N LYS A 22 19.40 -16.44 -9.52
CA LYS A 22 18.49 -15.39 -10.03
C LYS A 22 17.56 -14.83 -8.94
N GLY A 23 17.10 -15.66 -8.01
CA GLY A 23 16.14 -15.31 -6.95
C GLY A 23 16.73 -15.40 -5.54
N SER A 24 18.01 -15.78 -5.37
CA SER A 24 18.62 -15.92 -4.05
C SER A 24 20.08 -15.53 -4.03
N LEU A 25 20.49 -14.89 -2.94
CA LEU A 25 21.86 -14.65 -2.56
C LEU A 25 22.05 -15.20 -1.14
N SER A 26 23.02 -16.13 -0.96
CA SER A 26 23.42 -16.60 0.36
C SER A 26 24.86 -16.17 0.62
N PHE A 27 25.13 -15.75 1.84
CA PHE A 27 26.42 -15.20 2.24
C PHE A 27 27.15 -16.14 3.20
N ASP A 28 28.47 -16.01 3.26
CA ASP A 28 29.35 -16.80 4.12
C ASP A 28 29.10 -16.59 5.63
N ASN A 29 28.49 -15.46 6.00
CA ASN A 29 28.06 -15.15 7.38
C ASN A 29 26.71 -15.80 7.75
N GLY A 30 26.13 -16.65 6.88
CA GLY A 30 24.84 -17.30 7.08
C GLY A 30 23.61 -16.46 6.73
N SER A 31 23.78 -15.21 6.32
CA SER A 31 22.66 -14.37 5.87
C SER A 31 22.19 -14.78 4.48
N ARG A 32 20.91 -14.54 4.19
CA ARG A 32 20.32 -14.86 2.89
C ARG A 32 19.31 -13.80 2.46
N ILE A 33 19.33 -13.46 1.19
CA ILE A 33 18.32 -12.59 0.55
C ILE A 33 17.57 -13.44 -0.47
N LEU A 34 16.24 -13.44 -0.39
CA LEU A 34 15.34 -14.13 -1.30
C LEU A 34 14.47 -13.11 -2.04
N SER A 35 14.28 -13.33 -3.32
CA SER A 35 13.33 -12.57 -4.14
C SER A 35 12.34 -13.55 -4.76
N ALA A 36 11.07 -13.36 -4.52
CA ALA A 36 10.01 -14.21 -5.00
C ALA A 36 8.79 -13.39 -5.43
N THR A 37 7.98 -13.95 -6.30
CA THR A 37 6.67 -13.38 -6.62
C THR A 37 5.71 -13.70 -5.48
N THR A 38 4.84 -12.77 -5.13
CA THR A 38 3.83 -12.96 -4.08
C THR A 38 2.82 -14.02 -4.50
N THR A 39 2.71 -15.07 -3.72
CA THR A 39 1.71 -16.14 -3.83
C THR A 39 1.14 -16.44 -2.45
N GLU A 40 0.05 -17.16 -2.36
CA GLU A 40 -0.59 -17.55 -1.10
C GLU A 40 0.36 -18.25 -0.11
N ASN A 41 1.41 -18.91 -0.61
CA ASN A 41 2.35 -19.70 0.18
C ASN A 41 3.76 -19.11 0.25
N THR A 42 4.01 -17.95 -0.36
CA THR A 42 5.35 -17.32 -0.34
C THR A 42 5.70 -16.94 1.11
N GLY A 43 6.90 -17.30 1.55
CA GLY A 43 7.38 -17.02 2.91
C GLY A 43 6.87 -17.96 4.00
N ARG A 44 5.91 -18.85 3.71
CA ARG A 44 5.36 -19.81 4.68
C ARG A 44 6.47 -20.75 5.20
N GLY A 45 6.56 -20.87 6.52
CA GLY A 45 7.56 -21.73 7.18
C GLY A 45 9.00 -21.19 7.17
N MET A 46 9.19 -19.95 6.72
CA MET A 46 10.50 -19.28 6.77
C MET A 46 10.63 -18.46 8.05
N SER A 47 11.82 -18.46 8.65
CA SER A 47 12.16 -17.49 9.68
C SER A 47 12.80 -16.28 9.00
N LEU A 48 12.06 -15.16 8.96
CA LEU A 48 12.45 -13.95 8.24
C LEU A 48 12.74 -12.81 9.22
N SER A 49 13.93 -12.23 9.13
CA SER A 49 14.28 -11.03 9.90
C SER A 49 13.71 -9.75 9.32
N LEU A 50 13.55 -9.71 8.01
CA LEU A 50 12.99 -8.58 7.27
C LEU A 50 12.21 -9.09 6.06
N VAL A 51 11.02 -8.56 5.87
CA VAL A 51 10.22 -8.73 4.66
C VAL A 51 10.05 -7.37 4.01
N TYR A 52 10.26 -7.30 2.69
CA TYR A 52 9.98 -6.12 1.88
C TYR A 52 8.94 -6.48 0.82
N LEU A 53 7.80 -5.82 0.86
CA LEU A 53 6.71 -5.99 -0.10
C LEU A 53 6.66 -4.75 -0.99
N ASP A 54 6.90 -4.96 -2.27
CA ASP A 54 6.89 -3.90 -3.28
C ASP A 54 5.59 -3.97 -4.08
N GLU A 55 4.98 -2.80 -4.34
CA GLU A 55 3.72 -2.66 -5.09
C GLU A 55 2.58 -3.54 -4.54
N PHE A 56 2.46 -3.61 -3.21
CA PHE A 56 1.57 -4.57 -2.56
C PHE A 56 0.09 -4.33 -2.84
N ALA A 57 -0.35 -3.08 -3.08
CA ALA A 57 -1.72 -2.76 -3.47
C ALA A 57 -2.15 -3.37 -4.82
N PHE A 58 -1.19 -3.79 -5.67
CA PHE A 58 -1.47 -4.39 -6.98
C PHE A 58 -1.45 -5.92 -6.97
N VAL A 59 -1.18 -6.52 -5.82
CA VAL A 59 -1.36 -7.97 -5.66
C VAL A 59 -2.85 -8.30 -5.67
N PRO A 60 -3.30 -9.31 -6.44
CA PRO A 60 -4.71 -9.68 -6.46
C PRO A 60 -5.27 -9.84 -5.04
N PRO A 61 -6.45 -9.28 -4.71
CA PRO A 61 -6.95 -9.16 -3.34
C PRO A 61 -6.97 -10.48 -2.57
N ARG A 62 -7.42 -11.57 -3.20
CA ARG A 62 -7.43 -12.88 -2.59
C ARG A 62 -6.01 -13.36 -2.22
N ILE A 63 -5.05 -13.19 -3.11
CA ILE A 63 -3.65 -13.58 -2.87
C ILE A 63 -3.05 -12.71 -1.77
N ALA A 64 -3.30 -11.40 -1.80
CA ALA A 64 -2.81 -10.46 -0.81
C ALA A 64 -3.30 -10.82 0.61
N ALA A 65 -4.59 -11.12 0.76
CA ALA A 65 -5.18 -11.48 2.05
C ALA A 65 -4.62 -12.79 2.62
N GLU A 66 -4.55 -13.84 1.79
CA GLU A 66 -4.00 -15.14 2.19
C GLU A 66 -2.50 -15.05 2.53
N PHE A 67 -1.75 -14.34 1.69
CA PHE A 67 -0.34 -14.08 1.92
C PHE A 67 -0.12 -13.33 3.24
N TRP A 68 -0.86 -12.24 3.47
CA TRP A 68 -0.76 -11.42 4.68
C TRP A 68 -1.04 -12.26 5.94
N THR A 69 -2.10 -13.06 5.90
CA THR A 69 -2.44 -13.97 6.99
C THR A 69 -1.33 -14.98 7.28
N SER A 70 -0.69 -15.52 6.23
CA SER A 70 0.39 -16.48 6.38
C SER A 70 1.72 -15.84 6.84
N LEU A 71 1.92 -14.55 6.59
CA LEU A 71 3.11 -13.79 6.99
C LEU A 71 3.04 -13.30 8.45
N SER A 72 1.85 -12.99 8.94
CA SER A 72 1.63 -12.41 10.28
C SER A 72 2.33 -13.18 11.41
N PRO A 73 2.30 -14.53 11.49
CA PRO A 73 3.04 -15.28 12.50
C PRO A 73 4.56 -15.07 12.44
N THR A 74 5.12 -14.90 11.25
CA THR A 74 6.55 -14.62 11.05
C THR A 74 6.94 -13.26 11.63
N LEU A 75 6.09 -12.26 11.45
CA LEU A 75 6.29 -10.92 12.00
C LEU A 75 6.16 -10.91 13.53
N SER A 76 5.24 -11.67 14.09
CA SER A 76 5.03 -11.75 15.55
C SER A 76 6.23 -12.32 16.32
N THR A 77 7.13 -13.03 15.65
CA THR A 77 8.37 -13.57 16.24
C THR A 77 9.55 -12.59 16.23
N GLY A 78 9.31 -11.31 15.90
CA GLY A 78 10.32 -10.25 15.90
C GLY A 78 10.83 -9.89 14.50
N GLY A 79 10.26 -10.44 13.45
CA GLY A 79 10.51 -10.02 12.07
C GLY A 79 10.02 -8.60 11.81
N LYS A 80 10.71 -7.87 10.94
CA LYS A 80 10.32 -6.54 10.48
C LYS A 80 9.67 -6.63 9.10
N CYS A 81 8.74 -5.71 8.82
CA CYS A 81 8.10 -5.62 7.51
C CYS A 81 8.16 -4.18 6.99
N ILE A 82 8.48 -4.04 5.72
CA ILE A 82 8.36 -2.79 4.97
C ILE A 82 7.39 -3.08 3.84
N VAL A 83 6.33 -2.28 3.75
CA VAL A 83 5.34 -2.37 2.68
C VAL A 83 5.36 -1.06 1.91
N THR A 84 5.57 -1.14 0.60
CA THR A 84 5.55 0.03 -0.28
C THR A 84 4.57 -0.20 -1.42
N SER A 85 3.81 0.84 -1.74
CA SER A 85 2.96 0.85 -2.93
C SER A 85 2.49 2.26 -3.24
N THR A 86 2.09 2.53 -4.49
CA THR A 86 1.08 3.54 -4.75
C THR A 86 -0.29 2.97 -4.36
N PRO A 87 -1.25 3.82 -3.93
CA PRO A 87 -2.58 3.34 -3.59
C PRO A 87 -3.30 2.75 -4.80
N ASN A 88 -4.19 1.81 -4.55
CA ASN A 88 -5.09 1.26 -5.55
C ASN A 88 -6.53 1.36 -5.04
N SER A 89 -7.18 0.28 -4.68
CA SER A 89 -8.51 0.30 -4.08
C SER A 89 -8.45 0.67 -2.59
N ASP A 90 -9.48 1.34 -2.07
CA ASP A 90 -9.58 1.72 -0.66
C ASP A 90 -10.00 0.56 0.26
N ASP A 91 -10.36 -0.58 -0.32
CA ASP A 91 -10.81 -1.79 0.39
C ASP A 91 -9.86 -2.98 0.29
N ASP A 92 -8.70 -2.81 -0.34
CA ASP A 92 -7.71 -3.87 -0.47
C ASP A 92 -6.88 -4.09 0.82
N THR A 93 -6.07 -5.14 0.83
CA THR A 93 -5.23 -5.48 1.99
C THR A 93 -4.22 -4.38 2.32
N PHE A 94 -3.67 -3.70 1.31
CA PHE A 94 -2.75 -2.59 1.53
C PHE A 94 -3.46 -1.38 2.15
N ALA A 95 -4.66 -1.03 1.66
CA ALA A 95 -5.47 0.05 2.21
C ALA A 95 -5.79 -0.20 3.69
N ASN A 96 -6.20 -1.42 4.04
CA ASN A 96 -6.47 -1.79 5.42
C ASN A 96 -5.23 -1.64 6.32
N ILE A 97 -4.05 -2.08 5.87
CA ILE A 97 -2.79 -1.89 6.60
C ILE A 97 -2.49 -0.39 6.76
N TRP A 98 -2.69 0.39 5.71
CA TRP A 98 -2.44 1.82 5.71
C TRP A 98 -3.36 2.56 6.69
N HIS A 99 -4.67 2.32 6.62
CA HIS A 99 -5.66 2.99 7.49
C HIS A 99 -5.43 2.72 8.97
N GLU A 100 -4.99 1.50 9.31
CA GLU A 100 -4.60 1.18 10.68
C GLU A 100 -3.26 1.81 11.09
N ALA A 101 -2.33 2.01 10.13
CA ALA A 101 -1.02 2.61 10.37
C ALA A 101 -1.07 4.13 10.57
N ILE A 102 -2.07 4.83 9.98
CA ILE A 102 -2.23 6.28 10.11
C ILE A 102 -3.05 6.71 11.33
N ARG A 103 -3.49 5.79 12.17
CA ARG A 103 -4.16 6.12 13.42
C ARG A 103 -3.18 6.86 14.33
N GLU A 104 -3.50 8.13 14.63
CA GLU A 104 -2.71 8.99 15.52
C GLU A 104 -2.97 8.70 17.00
N VAL A 105 -4.02 7.94 17.31
CA VAL A 105 -4.48 7.70 18.67
C VAL A 105 -4.63 6.20 18.90
N ASP A 106 -4.01 5.68 19.97
CA ASP A 106 -4.17 4.29 20.37
C ASP A 106 -5.58 4.00 20.94
N ASP A 107 -5.89 2.72 21.23
CA ASP A 107 -7.18 2.31 21.80
C ASP A 107 -7.46 2.92 23.19
N HIS A 108 -6.47 3.55 23.82
CA HIS A 108 -6.57 4.22 25.12
C HIS A 108 -6.63 5.76 24.98
N GLY A 109 -6.61 6.29 23.76
CA GLY A 109 -6.69 7.72 23.49
C GLY A 109 -5.35 8.46 23.60
N ASN A 110 -4.21 7.76 23.61
CA ASN A 110 -2.89 8.37 23.60
C ASN A 110 -2.39 8.54 22.18
N GLU A 111 -1.71 9.66 21.91
CA GLU A 111 -1.01 9.88 20.64
C GLU A 111 0.13 8.86 20.49
N SER A 112 0.18 8.18 19.35
CA SER A 112 1.21 7.21 19.02
C SER A 112 1.82 7.50 17.65
N GLU A 113 3.15 7.42 17.56
CA GLU A 113 3.84 7.47 16.25
C GLU A 113 3.61 6.23 15.39
N VAL A 114 3.07 5.17 15.98
CA VAL A 114 2.85 3.87 15.36
C VAL A 114 1.36 3.56 15.45
N GLY A 115 0.78 3.15 14.34
CA GLY A 115 -0.63 2.77 14.28
C GLY A 115 -0.97 1.55 15.12
N SER A 116 -2.25 1.27 15.29
CA SER A 116 -2.77 0.14 16.07
C SER A 116 -2.27 -1.23 15.58
N ASN A 117 -1.89 -1.32 14.31
CA ASN A 117 -1.31 -2.52 13.70
C ASN A 117 0.22 -2.63 13.86
N GLY A 118 0.87 -1.73 14.59
CA GLY A 118 2.31 -1.72 14.80
C GLY A 118 3.14 -1.13 13.63
N PHE A 119 2.50 -0.61 12.60
CA PHE A 119 3.19 0.05 11.50
C PHE A 119 3.27 1.56 11.70
N LYS A 120 4.36 2.15 11.23
CA LYS A 120 4.50 3.59 11.03
C LYS A 120 4.19 3.92 9.57
N ALA A 121 3.20 4.78 9.34
CA ALA A 121 2.88 5.27 8.01
C ALA A 121 3.90 6.33 7.56
N PHE A 122 4.27 6.25 6.29
CA PHE A 122 5.11 7.25 5.64
C PHE A 122 4.56 7.51 4.23
N ARG A 123 4.23 8.77 3.93
CA ARG A 123 3.69 9.19 2.65
C ARG A 123 4.63 10.21 2.01
N VAL A 124 4.89 10.05 0.72
CA VAL A 124 5.70 10.98 -0.07
C VAL A 124 4.92 11.37 -1.31
N ASN A 125 4.65 12.65 -1.46
CA ASN A 125 3.98 13.23 -2.61
C ASN A 125 5.01 13.74 -3.63
N TRP A 126 4.54 14.05 -4.84
CA TRP A 126 5.39 14.57 -5.90
C TRP A 126 6.09 15.89 -5.54
N GLN A 127 5.49 16.73 -4.70
CA GLN A 127 6.03 18.01 -4.26
C GLN A 127 7.34 17.87 -3.44
N GLU A 128 7.55 16.70 -2.85
CA GLU A 128 8.74 16.43 -2.05
C GLU A 128 9.94 16.05 -2.91
N HIS A 129 9.73 15.84 -4.23
CA HIS A 129 10.81 15.54 -5.16
C HIS A 129 11.44 16.83 -5.67
N PRO A 130 12.77 17.02 -5.53
CA PRO A 130 13.44 18.29 -5.83
C PRO A 130 13.35 18.74 -7.29
N ASP A 131 13.17 17.81 -8.23
CA ASP A 131 13.12 18.10 -9.66
C ASP A 131 11.68 18.18 -10.22
N ARG A 132 10.66 18.16 -9.34
CA ARG A 132 9.25 18.22 -9.75
C ARG A 132 8.63 19.53 -9.31
N ASP A 133 8.17 20.31 -10.27
CA ASP A 133 7.48 21.59 -10.10
C ASP A 133 6.04 21.54 -10.64
N GLU A 134 5.33 22.65 -10.53
CA GLU A 134 3.96 22.77 -11.04
C GLU A 134 3.87 22.62 -12.58
N LEU A 135 4.92 22.98 -13.32
CA LEU A 135 4.94 22.79 -14.76
C LEU A 135 5.04 21.29 -15.11
N TRP A 136 5.90 20.60 -14.38
CA TRP A 136 6.00 19.15 -14.48
C TRP A 136 4.65 18.50 -14.14
N ALA A 137 4.01 18.89 -13.02
CA ALA A 137 2.74 18.32 -12.58
C ALA A 137 1.62 18.56 -13.61
N LYS A 138 1.53 19.75 -14.18
CA LYS A 138 0.57 20.08 -15.24
C LYS A 138 0.78 19.22 -16.48
N SER A 139 2.02 19.05 -16.90
CA SER A 139 2.37 18.20 -18.04
C SER A 139 2.03 16.75 -17.79
N GLU A 140 2.34 16.25 -16.60
CA GLU A 140 2.09 14.86 -16.22
C GLU A 140 0.59 14.57 -16.12
N ARG A 141 -0.21 15.47 -15.49
CA ARG A 141 -1.68 15.38 -15.46
C ARG A 141 -2.27 15.31 -16.88
N SER A 142 -1.74 16.12 -17.78
CA SER A 142 -2.19 16.10 -19.20
C SER A 142 -1.85 14.79 -19.90
N ARG A 143 -0.75 14.13 -19.50
CA ARG A 143 -0.26 12.88 -20.11
C ARG A 143 -1.01 11.65 -19.62
N ILE A 144 -1.24 11.53 -18.31
CA ILE A 144 -1.80 10.32 -17.68
C ILE A 144 -3.25 10.47 -17.23
N GLY A 145 -3.78 11.69 -17.21
CA GLY A 145 -5.11 12.04 -16.69
C GLY A 145 -5.11 12.32 -15.19
N GLU A 146 -6.11 13.08 -14.72
CA GLU A 146 -6.20 13.56 -13.35
C GLU A 146 -6.30 12.43 -12.33
N GLU A 147 -7.17 11.44 -12.58
CA GLU A 147 -7.37 10.31 -11.67
C GLU A 147 -6.09 9.51 -11.42
N ARG A 148 -5.36 9.18 -12.50
CA ARG A 148 -4.08 8.48 -12.39
C ARG A 148 -3.02 9.33 -11.73
N PHE A 149 -3.01 10.65 -11.98
CA PHE A 149 -2.06 11.55 -11.35
C PHE A 149 -2.27 11.58 -9.83
N ARG A 150 -3.50 11.69 -9.38
CA ARG A 150 -3.84 11.66 -7.95
C ARG A 150 -3.39 10.36 -7.29
N ARG A 151 -3.62 9.24 -7.94
CA ARG A 151 -3.17 7.93 -7.43
C ARG A 151 -1.65 7.80 -7.37
N GLU A 152 -0.97 8.05 -8.49
CA GLU A 152 0.46 7.75 -8.65
C GLU A 152 1.37 8.80 -7.98
N HIS A 153 0.92 10.04 -7.87
CA HIS A 153 1.74 11.17 -7.46
C HIS A 153 1.25 11.91 -6.22
N GLU A 154 -0.03 11.79 -5.90
CA GLU A 154 -0.64 12.38 -4.70
C GLU A 154 -1.05 11.32 -3.68
N CYS A 155 -0.77 10.04 -3.96
CA CYS A 155 -1.04 8.91 -3.08
C CYS A 155 -2.50 8.85 -2.60
N GLU A 156 -3.46 9.09 -3.49
CA GLU A 156 -4.88 8.99 -3.18
C GLU A 156 -5.43 7.61 -3.55
N PHE A 157 -6.17 7.00 -2.63
CA PHE A 157 -6.88 5.76 -2.90
C PHE A 157 -8.06 5.99 -3.86
N ILE A 158 -8.29 5.03 -4.75
CA ILE A 158 -9.45 5.03 -5.63
C ILE A 158 -10.60 4.40 -4.85
N ILE A 159 -11.65 5.18 -4.62
CA ILE A 159 -12.90 4.66 -4.10
C ILE A 159 -13.67 4.11 -5.30
N TYR A 160 -13.68 2.80 -5.44
CA TYR A 160 -14.57 2.13 -6.38
C TYR A 160 -15.97 2.09 -5.76
N ASP A 161 -16.74 3.11 -6.06
CA ASP A 161 -18.16 3.08 -5.76
C ASP A 161 -18.82 2.16 -6.80
N GLU A 162 -19.11 0.91 -6.44
CA GLU A 162 -19.97 0.01 -7.23
C GLU A 162 -21.43 0.49 -7.26
N THR A 163 -21.69 1.71 -6.83
CA THR A 163 -23.01 2.31 -6.90
C THR A 163 -23.34 2.66 -8.35
N LEU A 164 -24.57 2.40 -8.75
CA LEU A 164 -25.13 2.75 -10.07
C LEU A 164 -25.01 4.25 -10.40
N ILE A 165 -24.68 5.07 -9.42
CA ILE A 165 -24.57 6.52 -9.47
C ILE A 165 -23.21 6.90 -8.90
N ASP A 166 -22.42 7.63 -9.70
CA ASP A 166 -21.14 8.23 -9.31
C ASP A 166 -21.26 8.96 -7.97
N SER A 167 -20.35 8.66 -7.02
CA SER A 167 -20.35 9.25 -5.67
C SER A 167 -20.28 10.77 -5.68
N LEU A 168 -19.57 11.38 -6.62
CA LEU A 168 -19.54 12.83 -6.82
C LEU A 168 -20.92 13.38 -7.24
N LYS A 169 -21.69 12.61 -8.00
CA LYS A 169 -23.07 12.98 -8.34
C LYS A 169 -23.98 12.84 -7.13
N LEU A 170 -23.80 11.81 -6.30
CA LEU A 170 -24.56 11.64 -5.05
C LEU A 170 -24.34 12.79 -4.07
N VAL A 171 -23.09 13.21 -3.87
CA VAL A 171 -22.74 14.36 -3.00
C VAL A 171 -23.36 15.65 -3.51
N ASN A 172 -23.48 15.82 -4.84
CA ASN A 172 -24.07 17.00 -5.47
C ASN A 172 -25.61 16.94 -5.58
N MET A 173 -26.22 15.77 -5.31
CA MET A 173 -27.68 15.64 -5.26
C MET A 173 -28.20 16.25 -3.97
N LYS A 174 -28.83 17.43 -4.09
CA LYS A 174 -29.56 18.02 -2.97
C LYS A 174 -30.80 17.18 -2.71
N GLY A 175 -30.91 16.62 -1.52
CA GLY A 175 -32.12 15.96 -1.08
C GLY A 175 -33.30 16.94 -1.14
N LEU A 176 -34.38 16.52 -1.79
CA LEU A 176 -35.63 17.27 -1.74
C LEU A 176 -36.40 16.80 -0.51
N ASP A 177 -37.03 17.73 0.21
CA ASP A 177 -37.90 17.41 1.32
C ASP A 177 -39.05 16.51 0.85
N PRO A 178 -39.45 15.48 1.64
CA PRO A 178 -40.54 14.60 1.26
C PRO A 178 -41.86 15.35 1.13
N ILE A 179 -42.50 15.22 -0.02
CA ILE A 179 -43.80 15.83 -0.26
C ILE A 179 -44.87 15.01 0.51
N ARG A 180 -45.40 15.57 1.58
CA ARG A 180 -46.57 14.96 2.28
C ARG A 180 -47.84 15.23 1.49
N ARG A 181 -48.43 14.21 0.89
CA ARG A 181 -49.80 14.26 0.37
C ARG A 181 -50.67 13.20 1.10
N SER A 182 -51.70 13.66 1.76
CA SER A 182 -52.80 12.81 2.33
C SER A 182 -52.33 11.58 3.11
N GLY A 183 -51.39 11.76 4.07
CA GLY A 183 -51.00 10.65 4.96
C GLY A 183 -50.06 9.59 4.38
N GLN A 184 -49.69 9.68 3.10
CA GLN A 184 -48.72 8.80 2.47
C GLN A 184 -47.44 9.54 2.08
N ILE A 185 -46.28 9.00 2.44
CA ILE A 185 -44.98 9.50 2.00
C ILE A 185 -44.67 8.81 0.67
N ARG A 186 -44.62 9.57 -0.42
CA ARG A 186 -44.08 9.09 -1.69
C ARG A 186 -42.70 9.67 -1.90
N TRP A 187 -41.70 8.82 -2.09
CA TRP A 187 -40.37 9.19 -2.52
C TRP A 187 -40.36 9.25 -4.05
N THR A 188 -39.99 10.39 -4.59
CA THR A 188 -39.74 10.53 -6.04
C THR A 188 -38.26 10.78 -6.22
N LEU A 189 -37.57 9.85 -6.84
CA LEU A 189 -36.23 10.06 -7.38
C LEU A 189 -36.41 10.81 -8.71
N LEU A 190 -35.79 11.98 -8.84
CA LEU A 190 -35.58 12.70 -10.09
C LEU A 190 -34.18 12.43 -10.59
#